data_195214c8624f20711155f0dab5873ce9
#
_entry.id   195214c8624f20711155f0dab5873ce9
#
_cell.length_a   1.000
_cell.length_b   1.000
_cell.length_c   1.000
_cell.angle_alpha   90.00
_cell.angle_beta   90.00
_cell.angle_gamma   90.00
#
_symmetry.space_group_name_H-M   'P 1'
#
loop_
_entity.id
_entity.type
_entity.pdbx_description
1 polymer ?
#
loop_
_entity_poly.entity_id
_entity_poly.type
_entity_poly.pdbx_seq_one_letter_code
_entity_poly.pdbx_strand_id
1 'polypeptide(L)'
;VTVGIVFAGVICHMLATVRWAMDWPGKPVSIGFLLAFFCLQAAYGQEQEETTQQTNDKIQQLSRIARPTADIAIGAGDVIHVDVFDVPELSRDIRVSNTGNIALPLVHERIRASGATPYQLEQTIQEKLIENGLVSHPQVSVFVKEQNSQPVTIIGAVGHSMTYQLLRPTSLLEVLANAGGISDNAGTVVLITRQTQKEAVKPVGETSSATSDSGVQTIKIQLRDLLGSGNSTFNIQVFGGDVIEVSKAGIVYVVGSGISQPGGYVIQSHGEQLTVLKAVALAHGLGGFAKADNAVIYRLNPKTGEREAIPVHIRKIEKNTSEDVAMKSNDILYVPSSLGKKIAAKGAESAFGIGTGLLIYRF
;
A
#
# COMPACT_ATOMS: atom_id res chain seq x y z
N VAL A 1 -20.84 -1.22 19.42
CA VAL A 1 -21.18 -0.37 20.59
C VAL A 1 -20.94 1.11 20.27
N THR A 2 -20.08 1.46 19.32
CA THR A 2 -19.70 2.85 18.99
C THR A 2 -20.72 3.58 18.10
N VAL A 3 -21.55 2.88 17.34
CA VAL A 3 -22.57 3.48 16.46
C VAL A 3 -23.77 4.05 17.24
N GLY A 4 -24.06 3.51 18.42
CA GLY A 4 -25.17 3.99 19.27
C GLY A 4 -24.95 5.35 19.92
N ILE A 5 -23.69 5.74 20.17
CA ILE A 5 -23.35 7.00 20.87
C ILE A 5 -23.42 8.20 19.91
N VAL A 6 -23.06 8.02 18.65
CA VAL A 6 -23.14 9.09 17.63
C VAL A 6 -24.59 9.43 17.29
N PHE A 7 -25.48 8.44 17.25
CA PHE A 7 -26.90 8.65 16.98
C PHE A 7 -27.60 9.40 18.13
N ALA A 8 -27.22 9.14 19.39
CA ALA A 8 -27.78 9.84 20.54
C ALA A 8 -27.37 11.32 20.59
N GLY A 9 -26.16 11.66 20.20
CA GLY A 9 -25.66 13.05 20.13
C GLY A 9 -26.37 13.88 19.05
N VAL A 10 -26.65 13.30 17.91
CA VAL A 10 -27.36 13.97 16.80
C VAL A 10 -28.82 14.22 17.14
N ILE A 11 -29.50 13.28 17.79
CA ILE A 11 -30.88 13.44 18.21
C ILE A 11 -31.03 14.51 19.31
N CYS A 12 -30.08 14.58 20.25
CA CYS A 12 -30.07 15.58 21.29
C CYS A 12 -29.86 17.02 20.75
N HIS A 13 -28.97 17.17 19.76
CA HIS A 13 -28.72 18.46 19.07
C HIS A 13 -29.93 18.87 18.20
N MET A 14 -30.62 17.89 17.61
CA MET A 14 -31.81 18.10 16.79
C MET A 14 -33.03 18.57 17.62
N LEU A 15 -33.22 18.00 18.80
CA LEU A 15 -34.29 18.44 19.74
C LEU A 15 -34.06 19.83 20.31
N ALA A 16 -32.78 20.23 20.49
CA ALA A 16 -32.44 21.57 20.95
C ALA A 16 -32.70 22.64 19.88
N THR A 17 -32.43 22.37 18.61
CA THR A 17 -32.63 23.30 17.48
C THR A 17 -34.12 23.46 17.12
N VAL A 18 -34.93 22.39 17.27
CA VAL A 18 -36.40 22.44 17.06
C VAL A 18 -37.06 23.26 18.14
N ARG A 19 -36.60 23.16 19.39
CA ARG A 19 -37.13 23.92 20.50
C ARG A 19 -36.84 25.43 20.39
N TRP A 20 -35.69 25.82 19.85
CA TRP A 20 -35.32 27.22 19.60
C TRP A 20 -36.10 27.86 18.45
N ALA A 21 -36.52 27.09 17.45
CA ALA A 21 -37.31 27.56 16.30
C ALA A 21 -38.81 27.74 16.61
N MET A 22 -39.33 27.16 17.71
CA MET A 22 -40.73 27.30 18.11
C MET A 22 -41.01 28.56 18.93
N ASP A 23 -39.99 29.23 19.48
CA ASP A 23 -40.17 30.40 20.36
C ASP A 23 -40.02 31.76 19.63
N TRP A 24 -40.01 31.81 18.29
CA TRP A 24 -39.92 33.05 17.54
C TRP A 24 -41.33 33.52 17.14
N PRO A 25 -41.85 34.63 17.71
CA PRO A 25 -43.15 35.15 17.34
C PRO A 25 -43.11 35.85 15.99
N GLY A 26 -43.72 35.29 14.97
CA GLY A 26 -44.16 36.08 13.84
C GLY A 26 -43.92 35.64 12.40
N LYS A 27 -43.42 34.44 12.09
CA LYS A 27 -43.42 33.96 10.67
C LYS A 27 -43.64 32.44 10.62
N PRO A 28 -44.58 31.92 9.79
CA PRO A 28 -44.70 30.50 9.56
C PRO A 28 -43.53 30.04 8.70
N VAL A 29 -42.51 29.49 9.33
CA VAL A 29 -41.46 28.73 8.60
C VAL A 29 -42.12 27.42 8.19
N SER A 30 -42.40 27.27 6.89
CA SER A 30 -43.04 26.06 6.38
C SER A 30 -42.12 24.86 6.65
N ILE A 31 -42.67 23.87 7.34
CA ILE A 31 -42.00 22.58 7.65
C ILE A 31 -41.36 21.95 6.39
N GLY A 32 -41.88 22.30 5.21
CA GLY A 32 -41.30 21.90 3.91
C GLY A 32 -39.88 22.42 3.64
N PHE A 33 -39.48 23.58 4.18
CA PHE A 33 -38.14 24.13 3.95
C PHE A 33 -37.08 23.42 4.82
N LEU A 34 -37.44 22.99 6.00
CA LEU A 34 -36.58 22.20 6.90
C LEU A 34 -36.39 20.76 6.40
N LEU A 35 -37.44 20.15 5.85
CA LEU A 35 -37.34 18.83 5.21
C LEU A 35 -36.55 18.85 3.90
N ALA A 36 -36.70 19.90 3.12
CA ALA A 36 -35.90 20.06 1.87
C ALA A 36 -34.40 20.27 2.16
N PHE A 37 -34.08 21.02 3.23
CA PHE A 37 -32.67 21.21 3.63
C PHE A 37 -32.02 19.94 4.17
N PHE A 38 -32.81 19.10 4.85
CA PHE A 38 -32.36 17.81 5.37
C PHE A 38 -32.15 16.76 4.25
N CYS A 39 -33.03 16.76 3.24
CA CYS A 39 -32.86 15.91 2.05
C CYS A 39 -31.68 16.35 1.18
N LEU A 40 -31.35 17.66 1.15
CA LEU A 40 -30.18 18.14 0.41
C LEU A 40 -28.85 17.72 1.06
N GLN A 41 -28.79 17.65 2.38
CA GLN A 41 -27.58 17.17 3.09
C GLN A 41 -27.39 15.66 2.98
N ALA A 42 -28.46 14.89 2.81
CA ALA A 42 -28.36 13.45 2.58
C ALA A 42 -27.93 13.09 1.15
N ALA A 43 -28.05 14.02 0.20
CA ALA A 43 -27.66 13.84 -1.20
C ALA A 43 -26.20 14.23 -1.53
N TYR A 44 -25.53 14.95 -0.63
CA TYR A 44 -24.07 15.09 -0.70
C TYR A 44 -23.48 13.77 -0.19
N GLY A 45 -23.27 12.85 -1.14
CA GLY A 45 -22.63 11.58 -0.88
C GLY A 45 -21.34 11.80 -0.10
N GLN A 46 -21.28 11.23 1.10
CA GLN A 46 -20.04 11.04 1.80
C GLN A 46 -19.19 10.13 0.91
N GLU A 47 -18.28 10.72 0.18
CA GLU A 47 -17.12 10.03 -0.35
C GLU A 47 -16.37 9.53 0.90
N GLN A 48 -16.65 8.27 1.28
CA GLN A 48 -15.97 7.63 2.41
C GLN A 48 -14.51 7.46 1.97
N GLU A 49 -13.63 8.23 2.60
CA GLU A 49 -12.20 7.90 2.56
C GLU A 49 -12.07 6.46 3.02
N GLU A 50 -11.67 5.56 2.11
CA GLU A 50 -11.39 4.16 2.43
C GLU A 50 -10.30 4.15 3.50
N THR A 51 -10.64 3.77 4.70
CA THR A 51 -9.66 3.62 5.78
C THR A 51 -8.73 2.45 5.46
N THR A 52 -7.52 2.45 6.01
CA THR A 52 -6.56 1.34 5.86
C THR A 52 -7.19 0.00 6.24
N GLN A 53 -8.08 -0.01 7.23
CA GLN A 53 -8.82 -1.22 7.61
C GLN A 53 -9.74 -1.72 6.50
N GLN A 54 -10.50 -0.85 5.85
CA GLN A 54 -11.36 -1.22 4.71
C GLN A 54 -10.53 -1.74 3.54
N THR A 55 -9.37 -1.13 3.29
CA THR A 55 -8.43 -1.58 2.28
C THR A 55 -7.89 -2.97 2.59
N ASN A 56 -7.52 -3.24 3.84
CA ASN A 56 -7.03 -4.55 4.28
C ASN A 56 -8.12 -5.62 4.24
N ASP A 57 -9.36 -5.30 4.61
CA ASP A 57 -10.51 -6.19 4.48
C ASP A 57 -10.75 -6.56 3.01
N LYS A 58 -10.64 -5.58 2.11
CA LYS A 58 -10.74 -5.80 0.65
C LYS A 58 -9.62 -6.68 0.11
N ILE A 59 -8.38 -6.48 0.57
CA ILE A 59 -7.24 -7.36 0.25
C ILE A 59 -7.56 -8.80 0.67
N GLN A 60 -8.04 -9.01 1.89
CA GLN A 60 -8.41 -10.35 2.37
C GLN A 60 -9.55 -10.98 1.57
N GLN A 61 -10.57 -10.22 1.18
CA GLN A 61 -11.68 -10.71 0.36
C GLN A 61 -11.20 -11.11 -1.03
N LEU A 62 -10.43 -10.26 -1.70
CA LEU A 62 -9.91 -10.52 -3.05
C LEU A 62 -8.92 -11.68 -3.07
N SER A 63 -8.12 -11.86 -2.02
CA SER A 63 -7.17 -12.97 -1.91
C SER A 63 -7.85 -14.34 -1.82
N ARG A 64 -9.09 -14.41 -1.28
CA ARG A 64 -9.85 -15.67 -1.18
C ARG A 64 -10.40 -16.14 -2.52
N ILE A 65 -10.58 -15.24 -3.48
CA ILE A 65 -11.19 -15.55 -4.80
C ILE A 65 -10.14 -16.13 -5.76
N ALA A 66 -8.89 -15.71 -5.67
CA ALA A 66 -7.81 -16.12 -6.57
C ALA A 66 -7.05 -17.34 -5.99
N ARG A 67 -7.55 -18.56 -6.24
CA ARG A 67 -6.84 -19.79 -5.86
C ARG A 67 -6.34 -20.52 -7.11
N PRO A 68 -5.06 -20.42 -7.47
CA PRO A 68 -4.47 -21.27 -8.48
C PRO A 68 -4.40 -22.73 -7.97
N THR A 69 -4.64 -23.69 -8.86
CA THR A 69 -4.69 -25.14 -8.53
C THR A 69 -3.46 -25.92 -9.02
N ALA A 70 -2.42 -25.26 -9.51
CA ALA A 70 -1.23 -25.92 -10.00
C ALA A 70 -0.27 -26.29 -8.84
N ASP A 71 0.36 -27.47 -8.95
CA ASP A 71 1.40 -27.88 -8.03
C ASP A 71 2.68 -27.05 -8.22
N ILE A 72 3.36 -26.74 -7.11
CA ILE A 72 4.66 -26.09 -7.15
C ILE A 72 5.74 -27.14 -7.39
N ALA A 73 6.73 -26.76 -8.22
CA ALA A 73 7.90 -27.57 -8.45
C ALA A 73 8.76 -27.68 -7.18
N ILE A 74 9.27 -28.87 -6.93
CA ILE A 74 10.22 -29.16 -5.85
C ILE A 74 11.53 -28.39 -6.11
N GLY A 75 12.12 -27.84 -5.06
CA GLY A 75 13.36 -27.09 -5.16
C GLY A 75 14.45 -27.55 -4.20
N ALA A 76 15.62 -26.91 -4.30
CA ALA A 76 16.74 -27.19 -3.41
C ALA A 76 16.39 -26.80 -1.95
N GLY A 77 16.69 -27.66 -0.99
CA GLY A 77 16.40 -27.42 0.43
C GLY A 77 15.07 -27.97 0.91
N ASP A 78 14.15 -28.34 0.01
CA ASP A 78 12.87 -28.94 0.37
C ASP A 78 13.09 -30.31 1.05
N VAL A 79 12.19 -30.67 1.94
CA VAL A 79 12.12 -32.01 2.54
C VAL A 79 10.92 -32.72 1.97
N ILE A 80 11.16 -33.79 1.26
CA ILE A 80 10.14 -34.68 0.69
C ILE A 80 10.06 -35.97 1.44
N HIS A 81 8.87 -36.49 1.58
CA HIS A 81 8.64 -37.87 2.03
C HIS A 81 8.39 -38.72 0.80
N VAL A 82 9.23 -39.71 0.60
CA VAL A 82 9.05 -40.74 -0.44
C VAL A 82 8.52 -41.99 0.24
N ASP A 83 7.38 -42.50 -0.22
CA ASP A 83 6.77 -43.72 0.23
C ASP A 83 6.72 -44.71 -0.92
N VAL A 84 7.28 -45.91 -0.69
CA VAL A 84 7.28 -46.99 -1.65
C VAL A 84 6.45 -48.11 -1.09
N PHE A 85 5.31 -48.40 -1.71
CA PHE A 85 4.39 -49.43 -1.25
C PHE A 85 5.07 -50.80 -1.16
N ASP A 86 4.84 -51.51 -0.06
CA ASP A 86 5.39 -52.81 0.25
C ASP A 86 6.94 -52.90 0.38
N VAL A 87 7.62 -51.73 0.41
CA VAL A 87 9.10 -51.66 0.59
C VAL A 87 9.46 -50.55 1.59
N PRO A 88 9.24 -50.77 2.90
CA PRO A 88 9.45 -49.74 3.92
C PRO A 88 10.90 -49.29 4.05
N GLU A 89 11.87 -50.08 3.61
CA GLU A 89 13.30 -49.75 3.65
C GLU A 89 13.63 -48.57 2.70
N LEU A 90 12.83 -48.36 1.66
CA LEU A 90 12.96 -47.24 0.71
C LEU A 90 12.13 -46.03 1.12
N SER A 91 11.16 -46.20 2.03
CA SER A 91 10.27 -45.14 2.48
C SER A 91 10.95 -44.27 3.55
N ARG A 92 11.15 -42.98 3.26
CA ARG A 92 11.84 -42.05 4.17
C ARG A 92 11.66 -40.57 3.81
N ASP A 93 12.02 -39.73 4.78
CA ASP A 93 12.18 -38.28 4.54
C ASP A 93 13.55 -38.01 3.90
N ILE A 94 13.58 -37.26 2.82
CA ILE A 94 14.79 -36.96 2.07
C ILE A 94 14.83 -35.45 1.84
N ARG A 95 15.96 -34.82 2.19
CA ARG A 95 16.21 -33.41 1.84
C ARG A 95 16.79 -33.33 0.45
N VAL A 96 16.22 -32.46 -0.38
CA VAL A 96 16.77 -32.10 -1.70
C VAL A 96 18.06 -31.31 -1.51
N SER A 97 19.13 -31.78 -2.12
CA SER A 97 20.45 -31.15 -2.00
C SER A 97 20.45 -29.77 -2.67
N ASN A 98 21.47 -28.96 -2.37
CA ASN A 98 21.66 -27.64 -3.02
C ASN A 98 21.88 -27.75 -4.54
N THR A 99 22.29 -28.93 -5.04
CA THR A 99 22.40 -29.23 -6.46
C THR A 99 21.08 -29.69 -7.09
N GLY A 100 20.00 -29.74 -6.30
CA GLY A 100 18.68 -30.15 -6.75
C GLY A 100 18.45 -31.65 -6.87
N ASN A 101 19.33 -32.47 -6.29
CA ASN A 101 19.25 -33.93 -6.39
C ASN A 101 18.85 -34.56 -5.06
N ILE A 102 18.25 -35.73 -5.15
CA ILE A 102 17.98 -36.63 -4.01
C ILE A 102 18.78 -37.91 -4.15
N ALA A 103 19.04 -38.58 -3.01
CA ALA A 103 19.66 -39.88 -2.96
C ALA A 103 18.68 -40.87 -2.29
N LEU A 104 18.31 -41.92 -2.99
CA LEU A 104 17.52 -43.03 -2.46
C LEU A 104 18.45 -44.19 -2.04
N PRO A 105 18.16 -44.91 -0.96
CA PRO A 105 18.88 -46.10 -0.61
C PRO A 105 18.84 -47.11 -1.75
N LEU A 106 19.93 -47.86 -1.91
CA LEU A 106 20.09 -48.90 -2.93
C LEU A 106 20.10 -48.43 -4.39
N VAL A 107 19.75 -47.14 -4.67
CA VAL A 107 19.87 -46.55 -5.99
C VAL A 107 21.23 -45.81 -6.08
N HIS A 108 22.10 -46.27 -6.97
CA HIS A 108 23.46 -45.76 -7.08
C HIS A 108 23.50 -44.36 -7.69
N GLU A 109 22.50 -44.00 -8.50
CA GLU A 109 22.42 -42.72 -9.18
C GLU A 109 21.65 -41.71 -8.33
N ARG A 110 22.08 -40.44 -8.42
CA ARG A 110 21.34 -39.33 -7.85
C ARG A 110 20.19 -38.94 -8.77
N ILE A 111 18.98 -38.81 -8.23
CA ILE A 111 17.77 -38.46 -8.95
C ILE A 111 17.58 -36.96 -8.88
N ARG A 112 17.37 -36.31 -10.02
CA ARG A 112 17.09 -34.85 -10.05
C ARG A 112 15.65 -34.63 -9.61
N ALA A 113 15.48 -33.92 -8.49
CA ALA A 113 14.18 -33.56 -7.95
C ALA A 113 13.83 -32.09 -8.23
N SER A 114 14.84 -31.22 -8.30
CA SER A 114 14.61 -29.77 -8.53
C SER A 114 14.02 -29.50 -9.91
N GLY A 115 12.94 -28.73 -9.94
CA GLY A 115 12.18 -28.37 -11.14
C GLY A 115 11.07 -29.37 -11.51
N ALA A 116 11.01 -30.54 -10.86
CA ALA A 116 9.97 -31.53 -11.06
C ALA A 116 8.79 -31.27 -10.10
N THR A 117 7.57 -31.55 -10.54
CA THR A 117 6.42 -31.66 -9.62
C THR A 117 6.50 -32.95 -8.81
N PRO A 118 5.82 -33.10 -7.67
CA PRO A 118 5.76 -34.36 -6.93
C PRO A 118 5.40 -35.55 -7.82
N TYR A 119 4.41 -35.42 -8.67
CA TYR A 119 3.97 -36.42 -9.62
C TYR A 119 5.07 -36.82 -10.63
N GLN A 120 5.78 -35.84 -11.20
CA GLN A 120 6.89 -36.15 -12.12
C GLN A 120 8.03 -36.88 -11.41
N LEU A 121 8.30 -36.50 -10.15
CA LEU A 121 9.33 -37.16 -9.35
C LEU A 121 8.94 -38.62 -9.00
N GLU A 122 7.66 -38.90 -8.70
CA GLU A 122 7.14 -40.25 -8.51
C GLU A 122 7.46 -41.13 -9.71
N GLN A 123 7.16 -40.68 -10.92
CA GLN A 123 7.44 -41.42 -12.15
C GLN A 123 8.94 -41.67 -12.33
N THR A 124 9.77 -40.65 -12.10
CA THR A 124 11.22 -40.76 -12.24
C THR A 124 11.80 -41.78 -11.23
N ILE A 125 11.28 -41.76 -10.00
CA ILE A 125 11.69 -42.73 -8.97
C ILE A 125 11.26 -44.14 -9.36
N GLN A 126 10.02 -44.33 -9.86
CA GLN A 126 9.54 -45.64 -10.33
C GLN A 126 10.43 -46.22 -11.42
N GLU A 127 10.76 -45.38 -12.44
CA GLU A 127 11.67 -45.79 -13.52
C GLU A 127 13.03 -46.25 -12.96
N LYS A 128 13.61 -45.46 -12.04
CA LYS A 128 14.93 -45.79 -11.46
C LYS A 128 14.91 -47.05 -10.59
N LEU A 129 13.81 -47.33 -9.90
CA LEU A 129 13.65 -48.57 -9.13
C LEU A 129 13.56 -49.82 -10.04
N ILE A 130 12.91 -49.69 -11.19
CA ILE A 130 12.82 -50.77 -12.20
C ILE A 130 14.19 -50.98 -12.88
N GLU A 131 14.83 -49.87 -13.33
CA GLU A 131 16.15 -49.95 -13.98
C GLU A 131 17.22 -50.61 -13.09
N ASN A 132 17.19 -50.33 -11.79
CA ASN A 132 18.12 -50.96 -10.84
C ASN A 132 17.69 -52.35 -10.39
N GLY A 133 16.59 -52.90 -10.91
CA GLY A 133 16.11 -54.24 -10.59
C GLY A 133 15.65 -54.42 -9.13
N LEU A 134 15.35 -53.35 -8.41
CA LEU A 134 14.99 -53.33 -7.00
C LEU A 134 13.54 -53.74 -6.77
N VAL A 135 12.64 -53.28 -7.62
CA VAL A 135 11.20 -53.51 -7.57
C VAL A 135 10.66 -53.68 -8.99
N SER A 136 9.87 -54.72 -9.28
CA SER A 136 9.35 -54.96 -10.62
C SER A 136 8.15 -54.07 -10.96
N HIS A 137 7.33 -53.74 -9.99
CA HIS A 137 6.13 -52.89 -10.16
C HIS A 137 6.03 -51.89 -8.98
N PRO A 138 6.92 -50.91 -8.91
CA PRO A 138 6.92 -49.98 -7.79
C PRO A 138 5.69 -49.06 -7.83
N GLN A 139 5.03 -48.90 -6.68
CA GLN A 139 4.04 -47.82 -6.46
C GLN A 139 4.71 -46.83 -5.53
N VAL A 140 5.01 -45.65 -6.03
CA VAL A 140 5.71 -44.61 -5.30
C VAL A 140 4.79 -43.40 -5.13
N SER A 141 4.76 -42.84 -3.93
CA SER A 141 4.09 -41.61 -3.61
C SER A 141 5.10 -40.60 -3.05
N VAL A 142 5.04 -39.36 -3.49
CA VAL A 142 5.94 -38.27 -3.06
C VAL A 142 5.12 -37.13 -2.46
N PHE A 143 5.40 -36.85 -1.19
CA PHE A 143 4.78 -35.72 -0.48
C PHE A 143 5.83 -34.69 -0.09
N VAL A 144 5.58 -33.42 -0.35
CA VAL A 144 6.43 -32.32 0.15
C VAL A 144 6.07 -32.10 1.62
N LYS A 145 6.97 -32.44 2.53
CA LYS A 145 6.81 -32.29 3.97
C LYS A 145 7.17 -30.89 4.44
N GLU A 146 8.28 -30.34 3.92
CA GLU A 146 8.72 -28.98 4.21
C GLU A 146 9.15 -28.31 2.90
N GLN A 147 8.56 -27.17 2.61
CA GLN A 147 8.91 -26.38 1.44
C GLN A 147 9.80 -25.21 1.88
N ASN A 148 11.08 -25.28 1.56
CA ASN A 148 12.09 -24.30 1.92
C ASN A 148 12.69 -23.61 0.71
N SER A 149 12.32 -24.05 -0.50
CA SER A 149 12.91 -23.62 -1.76
C SER A 149 12.27 -22.40 -2.40
N GLN A 150 11.10 -21.99 -1.92
CA GLN A 150 10.30 -20.94 -2.54
C GLN A 150 10.06 -19.74 -1.57
N PRO A 151 11.13 -19.14 -0.99
CA PRO A 151 10.97 -18.01 -0.11
C PRO A 151 10.57 -16.76 -0.90
N VAL A 152 9.61 -16.00 -0.37
CA VAL A 152 9.26 -14.66 -0.84
C VAL A 152 9.48 -13.70 0.31
N THR A 153 10.19 -12.61 0.04
CA THR A 153 10.47 -11.61 1.05
C THR A 153 9.54 -10.41 0.87
N ILE A 154 8.86 -10.04 1.95
CA ILE A 154 7.93 -8.91 1.97
C ILE A 154 8.47 -7.85 2.92
N ILE A 155 8.70 -6.64 2.42
CA ILE A 155 9.29 -5.53 3.16
C ILE A 155 8.56 -4.20 2.89
N GLY A 156 8.88 -3.19 3.66
CA GLY A 156 8.37 -1.83 3.48
C GLY A 156 7.15 -1.53 4.33
N ALA A 157 6.18 -0.81 3.77
CA ALA A 157 4.98 -0.36 4.48
C ALA A 157 3.87 -1.43 4.47
N VAL A 158 4.14 -2.56 5.11
CA VAL A 158 3.21 -3.67 5.36
C VAL A 158 2.97 -3.84 6.84
N GLY A 159 1.95 -4.58 7.23
CA GLY A 159 1.66 -4.87 8.64
C GLY A 159 2.84 -5.53 9.33
N HIS A 160 3.41 -6.58 8.71
CA HIS A 160 4.59 -7.28 9.21
C HIS A 160 5.54 -7.59 8.05
N SER A 161 6.77 -7.06 8.11
CA SER A 161 7.82 -7.49 7.19
C SER A 161 8.24 -8.92 7.53
N MET A 162 8.20 -9.82 6.54
CA MET A 162 8.43 -11.25 6.76
C MET A 162 8.98 -11.94 5.52
N THR A 163 9.55 -13.12 5.71
CA THR A 163 9.81 -14.07 4.63
C THR A 163 8.74 -15.17 4.69
N TYR A 164 8.03 -15.37 3.60
CA TYR A 164 6.95 -16.33 3.45
C TYR A 164 7.37 -17.44 2.49
N GLN A 165 7.14 -18.71 2.86
CA GLN A 165 7.38 -19.85 1.98
C GLN A 165 6.12 -20.12 1.14
N LEU A 166 6.26 -20.14 -0.17
CA LEU A 166 5.14 -20.45 -1.06
C LEU A 166 4.87 -21.96 -1.04
N LEU A 167 3.74 -22.35 -0.49
CA LEU A 167 3.28 -23.75 -0.47
C LEU A 167 2.45 -24.10 -1.71
N ARG A 168 2.04 -23.11 -2.46
CA ARG A 168 1.23 -23.21 -3.69
C ARG A 168 1.39 -21.94 -4.51
N PRO A 169 1.03 -21.96 -5.79
CA PRO A 169 0.96 -20.73 -6.56
C PRO A 169 0.11 -19.68 -5.84
N THR A 170 0.69 -18.54 -5.53
CA THR A 170 0.10 -17.53 -4.66
C THR A 170 0.10 -16.18 -5.38
N SER A 171 -0.98 -15.43 -5.26
CA SER A 171 -1.09 -14.10 -5.86
C SER A 171 -0.54 -13.00 -4.95
N LEU A 172 -0.21 -11.85 -5.53
CA LEU A 172 0.29 -10.68 -4.80
C LEU A 172 -0.62 -10.26 -3.65
N LEU A 173 -1.93 -10.21 -3.88
CA LEU A 173 -2.91 -9.85 -2.83
C LEU A 173 -2.90 -10.82 -1.67
N GLU A 174 -2.77 -12.12 -1.95
CA GLU A 174 -2.71 -13.13 -0.90
C GLU A 174 -1.44 -12.99 -0.06
N VAL A 175 -0.29 -12.73 -0.71
CA VAL A 175 0.97 -12.51 -0.01
C VAL A 175 0.90 -11.25 0.87
N LEU A 176 0.31 -10.17 0.37
CA LEU A 176 0.09 -8.95 1.18
C LEU A 176 -0.88 -9.20 2.34
N ALA A 177 -1.94 -10.00 2.12
CA ALA A 177 -2.88 -10.38 3.20
C ALA A 177 -2.17 -11.16 4.32
N ASN A 178 -1.28 -12.10 3.95
CA ASN A 178 -0.48 -12.88 4.90
C ASN A 178 0.51 -12.01 5.69
N ALA A 179 1.01 -10.92 5.07
CA ALA A 179 1.86 -9.94 5.75
C ALA A 179 1.07 -8.98 6.68
N GLY A 180 -0.20 -9.24 6.93
CA GLY A 180 -1.07 -8.39 7.76
C GLY A 180 -1.64 -7.17 7.01
N GLY A 181 -1.60 -7.19 5.67
CA GLY A 181 -2.06 -6.10 4.82
C GLY A 181 -1.04 -4.98 4.69
N ILE A 182 -1.52 -3.82 4.25
CA ILE A 182 -0.71 -2.60 4.12
C ILE A 182 -0.77 -1.79 5.42
N SER A 183 0.31 -1.07 5.72
CA SER A 183 0.39 -0.16 6.88
C SER A 183 -0.22 1.21 6.56
N ASP A 184 -0.62 1.98 7.60
CA ASP A 184 -1.18 3.33 7.46
C ASP A 184 -0.24 4.31 6.75
N ASN A 185 1.06 4.05 6.81
CA ASN A 185 2.08 4.84 6.13
C ASN A 185 2.48 4.28 4.77
N ALA A 186 1.66 3.42 4.17
CA ALA A 186 1.93 2.87 2.84
C ALA A 186 1.82 3.93 1.75
N GLY A 187 2.71 3.84 0.78
CA GLY A 187 2.69 4.64 -0.43
C GLY A 187 1.81 4.04 -1.52
N THR A 188 1.87 4.60 -2.70
CA THR A 188 0.99 4.24 -3.82
C THR A 188 1.52 3.09 -4.67
N VAL A 189 2.72 2.59 -4.40
CA VAL A 189 3.44 1.68 -5.29
C VAL A 189 3.90 0.44 -4.56
N VAL A 190 3.68 -0.71 -5.19
CA VAL A 190 4.30 -1.99 -4.86
C VAL A 190 5.34 -2.32 -5.91
N LEU A 191 6.56 -2.60 -5.49
CA LEU A 191 7.67 -3.03 -6.35
C LEU A 191 7.88 -4.53 -6.13
N ILE A 192 7.96 -5.28 -7.20
CA ILE A 192 8.32 -6.70 -7.16
C ILE A 192 9.62 -6.86 -7.92
N THR A 193 10.65 -7.24 -7.20
CA THR A 193 11.97 -7.51 -7.76
C THR A 193 12.13 -9.02 -7.92
N ARG A 194 12.26 -9.46 -9.15
CA ARG A 194 12.40 -10.86 -9.55
C ARG A 194 13.75 -11.10 -10.18
N GLN A 195 14.45 -12.12 -9.72
CA GLN A 195 15.67 -12.59 -10.39
C GLN A 195 15.27 -13.55 -11.50
N THR A 196 15.49 -13.16 -12.74
CA THR A 196 15.32 -14.06 -13.88
C THR A 196 16.60 -14.86 -14.03
N GLN A 197 16.59 -16.12 -13.60
CA GLN A 197 17.66 -17.05 -13.98
C GLN A 197 17.51 -17.30 -15.50
N LYS A 198 18.31 -16.61 -16.31
CA LYS A 198 18.58 -17.08 -17.66
C LYS A 198 19.37 -18.37 -17.49
N GLU A 199 18.76 -19.50 -17.78
CA GLU A 199 19.53 -20.71 -18.08
C GLU A 199 20.56 -20.33 -19.12
N ALA A 200 21.83 -20.32 -18.73
CA ALA A 200 22.93 -20.11 -19.64
C ALA A 200 23.05 -21.32 -20.56
N VAL A 201 22.22 -21.38 -21.60
CA VAL A 201 22.57 -22.12 -22.81
C VAL A 201 23.75 -21.37 -23.40
N LYS A 202 24.96 -21.79 -23.06
CA LYS A 202 26.17 -21.34 -23.71
C LYS A 202 26.18 -21.82 -25.17
N PRO A 203 26.05 -20.97 -26.19
CA PRO A 203 26.53 -21.31 -27.51
C PRO A 203 28.06 -21.30 -27.43
N VAL A 204 28.65 -22.43 -27.74
CA VAL A 204 30.11 -22.56 -27.93
C VAL A 204 30.52 -21.66 -29.07
N GLY A 205 31.29 -20.62 -28.80
CA GLY A 205 32.08 -19.84 -29.75
C GLY A 205 31.42 -18.55 -30.21
N GLU A 206 31.54 -17.49 -29.39
CA GLU A 206 31.81 -16.13 -29.91
C GLU A 206 32.21 -15.23 -28.73
N THR A 207 33.41 -14.62 -28.88
CA THR A 207 34.01 -13.65 -27.99
C THR A 207 33.27 -12.32 -28.18
N SER A 208 32.25 -12.08 -27.43
CA SER A 208 31.61 -10.76 -27.32
C SER A 208 31.55 -10.38 -25.86
N SER A 209 32.14 -9.25 -25.54
CA SER A 209 32.07 -8.56 -24.25
C SER A 209 30.60 -8.26 -23.91
N ALA A 210 29.92 -9.26 -23.37
CA ALA A 210 28.58 -9.09 -22.83
C ALA A 210 28.69 -8.42 -21.45
N THR A 211 28.37 -7.16 -21.39
CA THR A 211 27.90 -6.48 -20.16
C THR A 211 26.94 -7.42 -19.48
N SER A 212 27.27 -7.87 -18.28
CA SER A 212 26.42 -8.70 -17.42
C SER A 212 25.18 -7.88 -17.06
N ASP A 213 24.17 -7.96 -17.91
CA ASP A 213 22.82 -7.58 -17.56
C ASP A 213 22.34 -8.63 -16.53
N SER A 214 22.61 -8.33 -15.28
CA SER A 214 22.11 -9.12 -14.16
C SER A 214 20.59 -9.13 -14.32
N GLY A 215 20.00 -10.28 -14.67
CA GLY A 215 18.61 -10.46 -15.05
C GLY A 215 17.64 -10.20 -13.86
N VAL A 216 17.68 -8.99 -13.34
CA VAL A 216 16.75 -8.51 -12.31
C VAL A 216 15.64 -7.75 -13.01
N GLN A 217 14.44 -8.29 -12.96
CA GLN A 217 13.23 -7.63 -13.44
C GLN A 217 12.51 -6.94 -12.29
N THR A 218 12.27 -5.64 -12.40
CA THR A 218 11.45 -4.91 -11.44
C THR A 218 10.08 -4.62 -12.04
N ILE A 219 9.03 -5.15 -11.43
CA ILE A 219 7.64 -4.94 -11.80
C ILE A 219 7.06 -3.90 -10.83
N LYS A 220 6.53 -2.81 -11.38
CA LYS A 220 5.90 -1.73 -10.61
C LYS A 220 4.40 -1.81 -10.74
N ILE A 221 3.68 -1.96 -9.63
CA ILE A 221 2.22 -2.04 -9.58
C ILE A 221 1.71 -0.87 -8.73
N GLN A 222 0.71 -0.15 -9.25
CA GLN A 222 0.01 0.86 -8.46
C GLN A 222 -0.97 0.18 -7.51
N LEU A 223 -0.91 0.52 -6.23
CA LEU A 223 -1.77 -0.06 -5.21
C LEU A 223 -3.26 0.18 -5.49
N ARG A 224 -3.60 1.35 -6.04
CA ARG A 224 -4.95 1.69 -6.48
C ARG A 224 -5.47 0.73 -7.55
N ASP A 225 -4.63 0.41 -8.55
CA ASP A 225 -5.03 -0.46 -9.66
C ASP A 225 -5.19 -1.90 -9.19
N LEU A 226 -4.35 -2.31 -8.23
CA LEU A 226 -4.45 -3.62 -7.58
C LEU A 226 -5.75 -3.78 -6.77
N LEU A 227 -6.22 -2.72 -6.09
CA LEU A 227 -7.36 -2.76 -5.18
C LEU A 227 -8.68 -2.30 -5.82
N GLY A 228 -8.60 -1.39 -6.81
CA GLY A 228 -9.76 -0.65 -7.34
C GLY A 228 -10.47 -1.32 -8.51
N SER A 229 -9.73 -1.96 -9.40
CA SER A 229 -10.29 -2.35 -10.70
C SER A 229 -11.06 -3.66 -10.72
N GLY A 230 -11.01 -4.48 -9.66
CA GLY A 230 -11.49 -5.88 -9.71
C GLY A 230 -10.82 -6.70 -10.83
N ASN A 231 -9.87 -6.08 -11.53
CA ASN A 231 -9.20 -6.64 -12.67
C ASN A 231 -8.03 -7.51 -12.18
N SER A 232 -8.11 -8.80 -12.43
CA SER A 232 -7.08 -9.79 -12.07
C SER A 232 -5.72 -9.52 -12.72
N THR A 233 -5.64 -8.64 -13.71
CA THR A 233 -4.42 -8.34 -14.47
C THR A 233 -3.29 -7.80 -13.59
N PHE A 234 -3.61 -7.01 -12.55
CA PHE A 234 -2.61 -6.45 -11.62
C PHE A 234 -2.32 -7.35 -10.44
N ASN A 235 -3.19 -8.34 -10.17
CA ASN A 235 -2.98 -9.36 -9.15
C ASN A 235 -2.13 -10.50 -9.70
N ILE A 236 -0.87 -10.20 -9.98
CA ILE A 236 0.06 -11.14 -10.61
C ILE A 236 0.44 -12.27 -9.66
N GLN A 237 0.86 -13.39 -10.24
CA GLN A 237 1.42 -14.51 -9.52
C GLN A 237 2.82 -14.18 -9.01
N VAL A 238 3.06 -14.51 -7.74
CA VAL A 238 4.35 -14.37 -7.06
C VAL A 238 5.09 -15.70 -7.16
N PHE A 239 6.41 -15.63 -7.33
CA PHE A 239 7.29 -16.79 -7.44
C PHE A 239 8.34 -16.78 -6.35
N GLY A 240 8.90 -17.95 -6.06
CA GLY A 240 10.01 -18.08 -5.13
C GLY A 240 11.21 -17.22 -5.55
N GLY A 241 11.82 -16.54 -4.60
CA GLY A 241 12.89 -15.58 -4.83
C GLY A 241 12.43 -14.15 -5.09
N ASP A 242 11.11 -13.90 -5.24
CA ASP A 242 10.59 -12.55 -5.39
C ASP A 242 10.78 -11.74 -4.10
N VAL A 243 11.18 -10.49 -4.26
CA VAL A 243 11.19 -9.49 -3.18
C VAL A 243 10.09 -8.47 -3.47
N ILE A 244 9.11 -8.41 -2.56
CA ILE A 244 7.96 -7.51 -2.64
C ILE A 244 8.20 -6.36 -1.68
N GLU A 245 8.32 -5.16 -2.21
CA GLU A 245 8.49 -3.94 -1.43
C GLU A 245 7.27 -3.04 -1.59
N VAL A 246 6.57 -2.79 -0.50
CA VAL A 246 5.53 -1.76 -0.45
C VAL A 246 6.19 -0.44 -0.09
N SER A 247 6.14 0.53 -1.03
CA SER A 247 6.73 1.85 -0.80
C SER A 247 6.09 2.53 0.41
N LYS A 248 6.86 3.37 1.11
CA LYS A 248 6.29 4.25 2.14
C LYS A 248 5.62 5.45 1.49
N ALA A 249 4.59 5.96 2.14
CA ALA A 249 3.93 7.18 1.75
C ALA A 249 4.91 8.35 1.78
N GLY A 250 4.82 9.20 0.78
CA GLY A 250 5.58 10.43 0.76
C GLY A 250 5.08 11.43 1.80
N ILE A 251 5.94 12.36 2.19
CA ILE A 251 5.60 13.49 3.06
C ILE A 251 5.70 14.76 2.22
N VAL A 252 4.72 15.65 2.34
CA VAL A 252 4.80 17.02 1.88
C VAL A 252 4.90 17.94 3.08
N TYR A 253 5.62 19.03 2.94
CA TYR A 253 5.78 20.01 4.00
C TYR A 253 4.99 21.26 3.63
N VAL A 254 4.06 21.65 4.51
CA VAL A 254 3.31 22.90 4.36
C VAL A 254 3.81 23.87 5.42
N VAL A 255 4.44 24.96 4.99
CA VAL A 255 5.13 25.88 5.89
C VAL A 255 4.83 27.35 5.55
N GLY A 256 5.14 28.22 6.45
CA GLY A 256 4.96 29.66 6.29
C GLY A 256 3.93 30.25 7.24
N SER A 257 4.07 31.54 7.48
CA SER A 257 3.22 32.26 8.42
C SER A 257 1.80 32.51 7.91
N GLY A 258 1.51 32.14 6.67
CA GLY A 258 0.18 32.20 6.05
C GLY A 258 -0.63 30.90 6.22
N ILE A 259 -0.10 29.91 6.92
CA ILE A 259 -0.75 28.61 7.17
C ILE A 259 -1.18 28.54 8.63
N SER A 260 -2.35 27.94 8.89
CA SER A 260 -2.90 27.80 10.24
C SER A 260 -2.10 26.80 11.07
N GLN A 261 -1.79 25.63 10.51
CA GLN A 261 -0.94 24.61 11.15
C GLN A 261 0.19 24.20 10.20
N PRO A 262 1.38 24.82 10.31
CA PRO A 262 2.55 24.38 9.54
C PRO A 262 3.02 23.03 10.01
N GLY A 263 3.40 22.13 9.07
CA GLY A 263 3.86 20.78 9.44
C GLY A 263 4.19 19.93 8.23
N GLY A 264 4.55 18.67 8.51
CA GLY A 264 4.69 17.60 7.51
C GLY A 264 3.40 16.78 7.45
N TYR A 265 2.90 16.57 6.23
CA TYR A 265 1.67 15.85 5.97
C TYR A 265 1.94 14.65 5.08
N VAL A 266 1.45 13.48 5.48
CA VAL A 266 1.63 12.24 4.76
C VAL A 266 0.72 12.23 3.54
N ILE A 267 1.26 11.84 2.37
CA ILE A 267 0.47 11.63 1.17
C ILE A 267 -0.21 10.28 1.32
N GLN A 268 -1.47 10.26 1.72
CA GLN A 268 -2.24 9.02 1.87
C GLN A 268 -2.47 8.35 0.51
N SER A 269 -2.35 7.01 0.49
CA SER A 269 -2.32 6.22 -0.74
C SER A 269 -3.68 5.91 -1.34
N HIS A 270 -4.76 6.33 -0.72
CA HIS A 270 -6.13 5.85 -0.98
C HIS A 270 -6.74 6.35 -2.31
N GLY A 271 -5.92 6.51 -3.33
CA GLY A 271 -6.39 6.65 -4.70
C GLY A 271 -6.39 8.06 -5.28
N GLU A 272 -6.41 9.09 -4.48
CA GLU A 272 -6.40 10.47 -4.97
C GLU A 272 -5.02 11.13 -4.86
N GLN A 273 -4.72 11.93 -5.87
CA GLN A 273 -3.49 12.72 -5.89
C GLN A 273 -3.61 13.88 -4.89
N LEU A 274 -2.61 14.04 -4.01
CA LEU A 274 -2.54 15.19 -3.12
C LEU A 274 -2.26 16.44 -3.93
N THR A 275 -3.16 17.41 -3.89
CA THR A 275 -3.04 18.71 -4.57
C THR A 275 -2.75 19.82 -3.57
N VAL A 276 -2.44 21.03 -4.06
CA VAL A 276 -2.19 22.18 -3.20
C VAL A 276 -3.38 22.52 -2.32
N LEU A 277 -4.60 22.50 -2.86
CA LEU A 277 -5.79 22.78 -2.04
C LEU A 277 -5.99 21.72 -0.95
N LYS A 278 -5.80 20.46 -1.28
CA LYS A 278 -5.86 19.37 -0.28
C LYS A 278 -4.77 19.52 0.80
N ALA A 279 -3.54 19.88 0.40
CA ALA A 279 -2.45 20.11 1.35
C ALA A 279 -2.73 21.29 2.29
N VAL A 280 -3.33 22.38 1.77
CA VAL A 280 -3.77 23.51 2.58
C VAL A 280 -4.91 23.13 3.51
N ALA A 281 -5.87 22.31 3.04
CA ALA A 281 -6.96 21.80 3.87
C ALA A 281 -6.45 20.93 5.02
N LEU A 282 -5.51 20.02 4.76
CA LEU A 282 -4.84 19.22 5.78
C LEU A 282 -4.11 20.08 6.82
N ALA A 283 -3.56 21.24 6.37
CA ALA A 283 -2.90 22.21 7.23
C ALA A 283 -3.90 23.17 7.93
N HIS A 284 -5.18 22.80 8.02
CA HIS A 284 -6.26 23.55 8.65
C HIS A 284 -6.52 24.92 8.01
N GLY A 285 -6.23 25.02 6.70
CA GLY A 285 -6.51 26.20 5.90
C GLY A 285 -5.49 27.33 6.01
N LEU A 286 -5.84 28.43 5.38
CA LEU A 286 -5.02 29.64 5.35
C LEU A 286 -5.26 30.48 6.61
N GLY A 287 -4.19 31.04 7.15
CA GLY A 287 -4.27 32.03 8.23
C GLY A 287 -4.86 33.36 7.76
N GLY A 288 -5.46 34.15 8.67
CA GLY A 288 -6.20 35.37 8.37
C GLY A 288 -5.41 36.44 7.59
N PHE A 289 -4.08 36.41 7.59
CA PHE A 289 -3.21 37.34 6.89
C PHE A 289 -2.38 36.68 5.78
N ALA A 290 -2.79 35.51 5.31
CA ALA A 290 -2.11 34.76 4.26
C ALA A 290 -2.08 35.54 2.93
N LYS A 291 -0.93 35.53 2.26
CA LYS A 291 -0.78 35.95 0.87
C LYS A 291 -0.90 34.74 -0.04
N ALA A 292 -2.13 34.27 -0.22
CA ALA A 292 -2.45 33.04 -0.94
C ALA A 292 -2.03 33.05 -2.42
N ASP A 293 -1.94 34.23 -3.05
CA ASP A 293 -1.51 34.39 -4.44
C ASP A 293 0.03 34.40 -4.62
N ASN A 294 0.77 34.42 -3.50
CA ASN A 294 2.22 34.44 -3.50
C ASN A 294 2.78 33.12 -2.87
N ALA A 295 2.03 32.04 -2.94
CA ALA A 295 2.49 30.74 -2.50
C ALA A 295 3.50 30.16 -3.50
N VAL A 296 4.43 29.36 -3.01
CA VAL A 296 5.49 28.74 -3.83
C VAL A 296 5.67 27.28 -3.38
N ILE A 297 5.73 26.38 -4.36
CA ILE A 297 6.17 25.01 -4.12
C ILE A 297 7.65 24.94 -4.43
N TYR A 298 8.45 24.52 -3.46
CA TYR A 298 9.85 24.15 -3.67
C TYR A 298 9.94 22.66 -3.90
N ARG A 299 10.25 22.26 -5.14
CA ARG A 299 10.39 20.88 -5.58
C ARG A 299 11.86 20.53 -5.82
N LEU A 300 12.31 19.42 -5.25
CA LEU A 300 13.67 18.94 -5.51
C LEU A 300 13.71 18.25 -6.88
N ASN A 301 14.60 18.70 -7.75
CA ASN A 301 14.89 18.02 -9.01
C ASN A 301 15.84 16.84 -8.74
N PRO A 302 15.42 15.58 -8.95
CA PRO A 302 16.24 14.42 -8.62
C PRO A 302 17.51 14.28 -9.47
N LYS A 303 17.58 14.97 -10.62
CA LYS A 303 18.73 14.91 -11.53
C LYS A 303 19.80 15.92 -11.19
N THR A 304 19.43 17.13 -10.80
CA THR A 304 20.37 18.24 -10.53
C THR A 304 20.62 18.44 -9.04
N GLY A 305 19.75 17.92 -8.16
CA GLY A 305 19.82 18.18 -6.73
C GLY A 305 19.38 19.59 -6.34
N GLU A 306 18.98 20.43 -7.29
CA GLU A 306 18.53 21.81 -7.06
C GLU A 306 17.03 21.86 -6.78
N ARG A 307 16.59 22.88 -6.06
CA ARG A 307 15.17 23.12 -5.80
C ARG A 307 14.61 24.10 -6.83
N GLU A 308 13.60 23.65 -7.54
CA GLU A 308 12.80 24.44 -8.45
C GLU A 308 11.68 25.15 -7.65
N ALA A 309 11.49 26.44 -7.90
CA ALA A 309 10.42 27.21 -7.30
C ALA A 309 9.25 27.34 -8.27
N ILE A 310 8.12 26.71 -7.94
CA ILE A 310 6.90 26.70 -8.74
C ILE A 310 5.91 27.66 -8.08
N PRO A 311 5.60 28.82 -8.70
CA PRO A 311 4.65 29.78 -8.14
C PRO A 311 3.21 29.22 -8.20
N VAL A 312 2.45 29.43 -7.12
CA VAL A 312 1.08 28.95 -6.99
C VAL A 312 0.16 30.08 -6.53
N HIS A 313 -0.98 30.21 -7.20
CA HIS A 313 -2.01 31.20 -6.87
C HIS A 313 -3.22 30.51 -6.23
N ILE A 314 -3.18 30.24 -4.93
CA ILE A 314 -4.20 29.43 -4.22
C ILE A 314 -5.60 30.01 -4.43
N ARG A 315 -5.80 31.33 -4.37
CA ARG A 315 -7.12 31.93 -4.59
C ARG A 315 -7.67 31.76 -6.00
N LYS A 316 -6.79 31.66 -7.02
CA LYS A 316 -7.23 31.39 -8.38
C LYS A 316 -7.66 29.90 -8.51
N ILE A 317 -6.99 29.01 -7.82
CA ILE A 317 -7.36 27.59 -7.77
C ILE A 317 -8.70 27.42 -7.05
N GLU A 318 -8.90 28.06 -5.89
CA GLU A 318 -10.19 28.08 -5.17
C GLU A 318 -11.36 28.57 -6.03
N LYS A 319 -11.11 29.54 -6.91
CA LYS A 319 -12.11 30.07 -7.83
C LYS A 319 -12.23 29.28 -9.14
N ASN A 320 -11.54 28.15 -9.25
CA ASN A 320 -11.48 27.31 -10.44
C ASN A 320 -11.00 28.07 -11.71
N THR A 321 -10.16 29.09 -11.53
CA THR A 321 -9.57 29.91 -12.62
C THR A 321 -8.11 29.50 -12.91
N SER A 322 -7.55 28.58 -12.16
CA SER A 322 -6.22 27.97 -12.36
C SER A 322 -6.28 26.50 -11.98
N GLU A 323 -5.49 25.69 -12.63
CA GLU A 323 -5.37 24.26 -12.33
C GLU A 323 -4.78 24.02 -10.94
N ASP A 324 -5.31 23.03 -10.20
CA ASP A 324 -4.80 22.66 -8.88
C ASP A 324 -3.56 21.77 -9.05
N VAL A 325 -2.42 22.28 -8.58
CA VAL A 325 -1.12 21.64 -8.78
C VAL A 325 -0.97 20.41 -7.90
N ALA A 326 -0.61 19.30 -8.51
CA ALA A 326 -0.30 18.06 -7.80
C ALA A 326 1.02 18.17 -7.02
N MET A 327 0.97 17.83 -5.73
CA MET A 327 2.12 17.77 -4.84
C MET A 327 2.83 16.42 -4.99
N LYS A 328 4.15 16.43 -4.93
CA LYS A 328 5.01 15.24 -4.93
C LYS A 328 5.65 15.05 -3.57
N SER A 329 6.12 13.84 -3.30
CA SER A 329 6.90 13.55 -2.08
C SER A 329 8.08 14.51 -1.95
N ASN A 330 8.30 15.02 -0.74
CA ASN A 330 9.32 16.02 -0.37
C ASN A 330 9.13 17.43 -0.96
N ASP A 331 7.97 17.73 -1.56
CA ASP A 331 7.62 19.10 -1.91
C ASP A 331 7.41 19.94 -0.65
N ILE A 332 7.81 21.20 -0.71
CA ILE A 332 7.60 22.18 0.36
C ILE A 332 6.68 23.27 -0.18
N LEU A 333 5.45 23.33 0.30
CA LEU A 333 4.53 24.44 0.02
C LEU A 333 4.78 25.56 1.03
N TYR A 334 5.29 26.68 0.56
CA TYR A 334 5.50 27.86 1.37
C TYR A 334 4.42 28.91 1.10
N VAL A 335 3.70 29.31 2.15
CA VAL A 335 2.66 30.35 2.06
C VAL A 335 3.05 31.54 2.96
N PRO A 336 3.43 32.68 2.39
CA PRO A 336 3.80 33.87 3.16
C PRO A 336 2.57 34.58 3.74
N SER A 337 2.78 35.42 4.73
CA SER A 337 1.76 36.31 5.26
C SER A 337 2.11 37.81 5.08
N SER A 338 1.12 38.68 5.22
CA SER A 338 1.31 40.13 5.21
C SER A 338 1.76 40.60 6.59
N LEU A 339 3.07 40.89 6.76
CA LEU A 339 3.63 41.40 8.00
C LEU A 339 3.01 42.74 8.43
N GLY A 340 2.74 43.62 7.47
CA GLY A 340 2.14 44.92 7.76
C GLY A 340 0.74 44.86 8.39
N LYS A 341 -0.10 43.90 7.93
CA LYS A 341 -1.43 43.67 8.53
C LYS A 341 -1.35 43.01 9.90
N LYS A 342 -0.36 42.13 10.15
CA LYS A 342 -0.13 41.56 11.48
C LYS A 342 0.26 42.60 12.52
N ILE A 343 1.12 43.53 12.15
CA ILE A 343 1.56 44.62 13.04
C ILE A 343 0.39 45.56 13.34
N ALA A 344 -0.39 45.90 12.33
CA ALA A 344 -1.58 46.77 12.50
C ALA A 344 -2.65 46.10 13.40
N ALA A 345 -2.93 44.82 13.23
CA ALA A 345 -3.87 44.08 14.08
C ALA A 345 -3.42 43.98 15.55
N LYS A 346 -2.13 43.63 15.80
CA LYS A 346 -1.57 43.65 17.15
C LYS A 346 -1.54 45.04 17.78
N GLY A 347 -1.28 46.10 16.98
CA GLY A 347 -1.33 47.46 17.44
C GLY A 347 -2.75 47.91 17.83
N ALA A 348 -3.77 47.47 17.09
CA ALA A 348 -5.18 47.74 17.42
C ALA A 348 -5.62 47.04 18.72
N GLU A 349 -5.25 45.76 18.91
CA GLU A 349 -5.54 45.02 20.17
C GLU A 349 -4.86 45.67 21.37
N SER A 350 -3.63 46.18 21.21
CA SER A 350 -2.93 46.89 22.26
C SER A 350 -3.56 48.23 22.58
N ALA A 351 -4.06 48.94 21.58
CA ALA A 351 -4.74 50.24 21.75
C ALA A 351 -6.09 50.07 22.48
N PHE A 352 -6.85 49.02 22.21
CA PHE A 352 -8.08 48.70 22.93
C PHE A 352 -7.79 48.29 24.41
N GLY A 353 -6.71 47.59 24.67
CA GLY A 353 -6.32 47.21 26.04
C GLY A 353 -5.90 48.41 26.91
N ILE A 354 -5.32 49.44 26.33
CA ILE A 354 -4.92 50.67 27.05
C ILE A 354 -6.15 51.56 27.29
N GLY A 355 -7.09 51.61 26.36
CA GLY A 355 -8.30 52.43 26.50
C GLY A 355 -9.23 51.98 27.64
N THR A 356 -9.34 50.67 27.89
CA THR A 356 -10.15 50.14 28.97
C THR A 356 -9.48 50.25 30.38
N GLY A 357 -8.14 50.28 30.43
CA GLY A 357 -7.40 50.46 31.68
C GLY A 357 -7.43 51.88 32.23
N LEU A 358 -7.58 52.91 31.39
CA LEU A 358 -7.62 54.32 31.79
C LEU A 358 -8.99 54.79 32.34
N LEU A 359 -10.07 54.01 32.09
CA LEU A 359 -11.41 54.38 32.59
C LEU A 359 -11.69 53.82 34.01
N ILE A 360 -10.83 53.01 34.58
CA ILE A 360 -11.01 52.41 35.91
C ILE A 360 -10.30 53.20 37.03
N TYR A 361 -9.50 54.23 36.71
CA TYR A 361 -8.75 55.02 37.68
C TYR A 361 -9.31 56.46 37.84
N ARG A 362 -10.59 56.68 37.58
CA ARG A 362 -11.20 57.96 37.88
C ARG A 362 -12.50 57.78 38.67
N PHE A 363 -12.32 57.31 39.93
CA PHE A 363 -13.13 57.68 41.08
C PHE A 363 -12.40 57.25 42.36
#